data_2bb68dc77bc96f5543765eae46c26826
#
_entry.id   2bb68dc77bc96f5543765eae46c26826
#
_cell.length_a   1.000
_cell.length_b   1.000
_cell.length_c   1.000
_cell.angle_alpha   90.00
_cell.angle_beta   90.00
_cell.angle_gamma   90.00
#
_symmetry.space_group_name_H-M   'P 1'
#
loop_
_entity.id
_entity.type
_entity.pdbx_description
1 polymer ?
#
loop_
_entity_poly.entity_id
_entity_poly.type
_entity_poly.pdbx_seq_one_letter_code
_entity_poly.pdbx_strand_id
1 'polypeptide(L)'
;MPGSYYTGIEKGGNVMKKLIRFASIACASAMLFSTTAFAEGETFKIGSIGPMTGAAATYGNAVMNAIQLAVDEVNEAGGVNGAMLEFNPQDDENDAEKSVNAYNTLKDWGMQMLLGTVTSAPCIAVGAEAANDNMFLLTPSGSAVECIAAGDNAFRVCFSDPDQGTASAKYIGENKLAEKVAVIYDSSDVYSAGIYATFQAEAANQPFEIVAAEAFTADSKTDFSVQLQKAKDAGADLVYMPIYYNEASLILTQADAMGFAPKWFGVDGMDGILTVEGFDTALAEGLMLLTPFSADAQDDLTKNFVTKYEKLYGEEPIQFAADAYDGVYIIKAALEKAGATPDMDASALCDALKAAMTEITVDGLTGAGMTWDETREPSKEPKAVVIQDGVYVGM
;
A
#
# COMPACT_ATOMS: atom_id res chain seq x y z
N MET A 1 -10.37 -66.76 51.13
CA MET A 1 -11.38 -67.41 51.96
C MET A 1 -12.44 -66.38 52.29
N PRO A 2 -13.68 -66.83 52.53
CA PRO A 2 -14.71 -66.77 51.48
C PRO A 2 -15.87 -65.86 51.95
N GLY A 3 -16.76 -65.57 51.13
CA GLY A 3 -18.15 -65.99 51.06
C GLY A 3 -19.01 -64.75 50.90
N SER A 4 -19.80 -64.76 49.97
CA SER A 4 -21.02 -65.50 49.64
C SER A 4 -22.31 -64.75 49.99
N TYR A 5 -23.08 -64.48 48.91
CA TYR A 5 -24.53 -64.69 48.70
C TYR A 5 -25.51 -63.84 49.54
N TYR A 6 -26.67 -63.36 49.10
CA TYR A 6 -27.79 -63.80 48.29
C TYR A 6 -28.74 -62.60 48.03
N THR A 7 -29.21 -62.39 46.86
CA THR A 7 -30.56 -62.59 46.25
C THR A 7 -31.78 -62.01 46.97
N GLY A 8 -32.69 -61.48 46.12
CA GLY A 8 -34.12 -61.38 46.34
C GLY A 8 -34.73 -60.19 45.59
N ILE A 9 -35.20 -60.25 44.44
CA ILE A 9 -36.49 -60.56 43.80
C ILE A 9 -37.70 -60.17 44.72
N GLU A 10 -38.53 -59.27 44.20
CA GLU A 10 -39.82 -59.36 43.51
C GLU A 10 -40.65 -58.08 43.60
N LYS A 11 -41.21 -57.78 42.45
CA LYS A 11 -42.60 -57.48 42.07
C LYS A 11 -43.31 -56.27 42.73
N GLY A 12 -43.73 -55.36 41.97
CA GLY A 12 -44.90 -55.37 41.15
C GLY A 12 -45.91 -54.32 41.58
N GLY A 13 -46.44 -53.53 40.66
CA GLY A 13 -47.64 -52.79 40.97
C GLY A 13 -47.88 -51.56 40.05
N ASN A 14 -48.58 -51.82 38.96
CA ASN A 14 -49.30 -50.81 38.24
C ASN A 14 -50.27 -50.00 39.06
N VAL A 15 -50.44 -48.72 38.84
CA VAL A 15 -51.72 -48.02 38.67
C VAL A 15 -51.54 -46.63 38.09
N MET A 16 -51.91 -46.46 37.00
CA MET A 16 -52.64 -45.59 36.08
C MET A 16 -53.22 -44.27 36.64
N LYS A 17 -52.99 -43.19 35.82
CA LYS A 17 -53.85 -42.01 35.53
C LYS A 17 -53.80 -40.85 36.49
N LYS A 18 -53.26 -39.71 35.96
CA LYS A 18 -54.12 -38.54 35.60
C LYS A 18 -53.37 -37.50 34.77
N LEU A 19 -53.95 -37.15 33.63
CA LEU A 19 -53.62 -36.04 32.78
C LEU A 19 -53.74 -34.71 33.55
N ILE A 20 -52.77 -33.84 33.41
CA ILE A 20 -53.00 -32.38 33.40
C ILE A 20 -52.16 -31.80 32.26
N ARG A 21 -52.87 -31.24 31.29
CA ARG A 21 -52.34 -30.45 30.18
C ARG A 21 -51.91 -29.10 30.72
N PHE A 22 -50.64 -28.70 30.50
CA PHE A 22 -50.25 -27.29 30.42
C PHE A 22 -49.56 -27.11 29.06
N ALA A 23 -50.26 -26.42 28.19
CA ALA A 23 -49.71 -25.91 26.94
C ALA A 23 -48.82 -24.70 27.27
N SER A 24 -47.52 -24.86 27.15
CA SER A 24 -46.58 -23.74 27.09
C SER A 24 -46.26 -23.49 25.66
N ILE A 25 -46.79 -22.39 25.10
CA ILE A 25 -46.42 -21.85 23.78
C ILE A 25 -45.03 -21.26 23.95
N ALA A 26 -44.01 -21.97 23.46
CA ALA A 26 -42.69 -21.42 23.23
C ALA A 26 -42.69 -20.86 21.82
N CYS A 27 -42.82 -19.56 21.66
CA CYS A 27 -42.49 -18.85 20.41
C CYS A 27 -40.97 -18.96 20.21
N ALA A 28 -40.53 -19.92 19.44
CA ALA A 28 -39.21 -19.96 18.86
C ALA A 28 -39.22 -19.00 17.67
N SER A 29 -38.74 -17.78 17.89
CA SER A 29 -38.37 -16.89 16.80
C SER A 29 -37.18 -17.50 16.09
N ALA A 30 -37.40 -18.29 15.05
CA ALA A 30 -36.40 -18.70 14.11
C ALA A 30 -35.99 -17.42 13.32
N MET A 31 -34.91 -16.75 13.74
CA MET A 31 -34.16 -15.88 12.84
C MET A 31 -33.60 -16.80 11.75
N LEU A 32 -34.23 -16.77 10.59
CA LEU A 32 -33.66 -17.27 9.38
C LEU A 32 -32.48 -16.32 9.02
N PHE A 33 -31.30 -16.66 9.52
CA PHE A 33 -30.08 -16.26 8.82
C PHE A 33 -30.12 -17.04 7.52
N SER A 34 -30.53 -16.37 6.45
CA SER A 34 -30.25 -16.83 5.09
C SER A 34 -28.72 -16.68 4.89
N THR A 35 -27.94 -17.66 5.32
CA THR A 35 -26.62 -17.86 4.78
C THR A 35 -26.85 -18.19 3.31
N THR A 36 -26.62 -17.22 2.44
CA THR A 36 -26.33 -17.52 1.04
C THR A 36 -25.06 -18.33 1.05
N ALA A 37 -25.20 -19.67 1.07
CA ALA A 37 -24.07 -20.55 0.82
C ALA A 37 -23.72 -20.34 -0.65
N PHE A 38 -22.69 -19.56 -0.94
CA PHE A 38 -22.05 -19.60 -2.22
C PHE A 38 -21.57 -21.05 -2.45
N ALA A 39 -21.69 -21.54 -3.68
CA ALA A 39 -21.16 -22.85 -4.04
C ALA A 39 -19.67 -22.88 -3.68
N GLU A 40 -19.17 -23.99 -3.10
CA GLU A 40 -17.76 -24.18 -2.82
C GLU A 40 -16.97 -23.86 -4.11
N GLY A 41 -16.22 -22.73 -4.15
CA GLY A 41 -15.35 -22.39 -5.27
C GLY A 41 -15.53 -21.00 -5.91
N GLU A 42 -16.54 -20.20 -5.56
CA GLU A 42 -16.65 -18.84 -6.10
C GLU A 42 -15.88 -17.85 -5.22
N THR A 43 -14.81 -17.24 -5.78
CA THR A 43 -13.94 -16.29 -5.12
C THR A 43 -13.90 -14.97 -5.89
N PHE A 44 -13.67 -13.85 -5.20
CA PHE A 44 -13.26 -12.61 -5.87
C PHE A 44 -11.77 -12.70 -6.21
N LYS A 45 -11.41 -12.44 -7.47
CA LYS A 45 -10.06 -12.56 -7.99
C LYS A 45 -9.36 -11.21 -8.07
N ILE A 46 -8.37 -11.01 -7.20
CA ILE A 46 -7.53 -9.82 -7.15
C ILE A 46 -6.19 -10.13 -7.84
N GLY A 47 -5.88 -9.42 -8.92
CA GLY A 47 -4.55 -9.41 -9.50
C GLY A 47 -3.69 -8.30 -8.89
N SER A 48 -2.38 -8.47 -8.89
CA SER A 48 -1.42 -7.40 -8.62
C SER A 48 -0.20 -7.53 -9.50
N ILE A 49 0.40 -6.38 -9.85
CA ILE A 49 1.58 -6.28 -10.70
C ILE A 49 2.56 -5.33 -10.02
N GLY A 50 3.81 -5.71 -9.95
CA GLY A 50 4.86 -4.84 -9.40
C GLY A 50 6.23 -5.47 -9.48
N PRO A 51 7.32 -4.71 -9.23
CA PRO A 51 8.68 -5.20 -9.35
C PRO A 51 9.04 -6.13 -8.18
N MET A 52 8.94 -7.43 -8.39
CA MET A 52 9.36 -8.42 -7.40
C MET A 52 10.84 -8.78 -7.52
N THR A 53 11.45 -8.42 -8.66
CA THR A 53 12.88 -8.55 -8.94
C THR A 53 13.46 -7.24 -9.49
N GLY A 54 14.79 -7.11 -9.53
CA GLY A 54 15.47 -5.90 -10.03
C GLY A 54 15.64 -4.79 -8.99
N ALA A 55 15.97 -3.58 -9.47
CA ALA A 55 16.39 -2.46 -8.62
C ALA A 55 15.28 -1.87 -7.72
N ALA A 56 14.00 -2.13 -8.03
CA ALA A 56 12.86 -1.67 -7.25
C ALA A 56 12.15 -2.81 -6.47
N ALA A 57 12.82 -3.96 -6.32
CA ALA A 57 12.23 -5.18 -5.77
C ALA A 57 11.72 -5.02 -4.32
N THR A 58 12.32 -4.15 -3.53
CA THR A 58 11.87 -3.85 -2.16
C THR A 58 10.42 -3.38 -2.15
N TYR A 59 10.03 -2.50 -3.06
CA TYR A 59 8.64 -2.01 -3.15
C TYR A 59 7.66 -3.12 -3.52
N GLY A 60 7.97 -3.84 -4.62
CA GLY A 60 7.07 -4.88 -5.11
C GLY A 60 6.87 -6.02 -4.11
N ASN A 61 7.95 -6.50 -3.49
CA ASN A 61 7.86 -7.54 -2.46
C ASN A 61 7.06 -7.05 -1.25
N ALA A 62 7.27 -5.81 -0.79
CA ALA A 62 6.51 -5.23 0.31
C ALA A 62 5.00 -5.18 0.00
N VAL A 63 4.63 -4.74 -1.20
CA VAL A 63 3.24 -4.71 -1.67
C VAL A 63 2.63 -6.11 -1.71
N MET A 64 3.30 -7.07 -2.38
CA MET A 64 2.76 -8.43 -2.54
C MET A 64 2.61 -9.15 -1.20
N ASN A 65 3.59 -8.99 -0.30
CA ASN A 65 3.54 -9.54 1.05
C ASN A 65 2.36 -8.97 1.84
N ALA A 66 2.14 -7.67 1.78
CA ALA A 66 1.07 -7.00 2.51
C ALA A 66 -0.32 -7.33 1.95
N ILE A 67 -0.48 -7.44 0.62
CA ILE A 67 -1.73 -7.91 0.01
C ILE A 67 -2.03 -9.33 0.47
N GLN A 68 -1.05 -10.24 0.43
CA GLN A 68 -1.26 -11.63 0.88
C GLN A 68 -1.68 -11.69 2.35
N LEU A 69 -1.00 -10.94 3.24
CA LEU A 69 -1.37 -10.86 4.66
C LEU A 69 -2.81 -10.37 4.84
N ALA A 70 -3.20 -9.28 4.16
CA ALA A 70 -4.56 -8.74 4.29
C ALA A 70 -5.62 -9.67 3.69
N VAL A 71 -5.35 -10.32 2.56
CA VAL A 71 -6.23 -11.33 1.96
C VAL A 71 -6.45 -12.51 2.90
N ASP A 72 -5.39 -13.01 3.53
CA ASP A 72 -5.49 -14.10 4.50
C ASP A 72 -6.35 -13.68 5.70
N GLU A 73 -6.16 -12.48 6.25
CA GLU A 73 -6.96 -11.95 7.36
C GLU A 73 -8.44 -11.78 6.99
N VAL A 74 -8.73 -11.24 5.82
CA VAL A 74 -10.10 -11.10 5.32
C VAL A 74 -10.76 -12.47 5.16
N ASN A 75 -10.03 -13.44 4.62
CA ASN A 75 -10.51 -14.80 4.43
C ASN A 75 -10.72 -15.53 5.77
N GLU A 76 -9.82 -15.39 6.74
CA GLU A 76 -9.98 -15.91 8.09
C GLU A 76 -11.22 -15.32 8.81
N ALA A 77 -11.55 -14.06 8.51
CA ALA A 77 -12.75 -13.40 9.01
C ALA A 77 -14.06 -13.80 8.30
N GLY A 78 -14.00 -14.66 7.27
CA GLY A 78 -15.16 -15.17 6.51
C GLY A 78 -15.35 -14.55 5.14
N GLY A 79 -14.34 -13.86 4.63
CA GLY A 79 -14.34 -13.26 3.29
C GLY A 79 -15.16 -11.98 3.18
N VAL A 80 -15.57 -11.64 1.96
CA VAL A 80 -16.37 -10.46 1.63
C VAL A 80 -17.71 -10.93 1.06
N ASN A 81 -18.82 -10.45 1.63
CA ASN A 81 -20.17 -10.87 1.25
C ASN A 81 -20.36 -12.40 1.27
N GLY A 82 -19.56 -13.13 2.04
CA GLY A 82 -19.57 -14.61 2.15
C GLY A 82 -18.70 -15.33 1.12
N ALA A 83 -18.00 -14.64 0.24
CA ALA A 83 -17.03 -15.20 -0.71
C ALA A 83 -15.60 -14.90 -0.27
N MET A 84 -14.67 -15.81 -0.56
CA MET A 84 -13.25 -15.62 -0.27
C MET A 84 -12.57 -14.74 -1.32
N LEU A 85 -11.42 -14.16 -0.97
CA LEU A 85 -10.54 -13.48 -1.90
C LEU A 85 -9.48 -14.46 -2.41
N GLU A 86 -9.19 -14.43 -3.70
CA GLU A 86 -8.08 -15.14 -4.34
C GLU A 86 -7.11 -14.11 -4.91
N PHE A 87 -5.81 -14.28 -4.64
CA PHE A 87 -4.78 -13.32 -4.99
C PHE A 87 -3.75 -13.92 -5.94
N ASN A 88 -3.36 -13.17 -6.99
CA ASN A 88 -2.35 -13.57 -7.96
C ASN A 88 -1.37 -12.42 -8.24
N PRO A 89 -0.13 -12.47 -7.72
CA PRO A 89 0.92 -11.50 -8.01
C PRO A 89 1.65 -11.80 -9.30
N GLN A 90 2.09 -10.76 -10.03
CA GLN A 90 2.93 -10.84 -11.21
C GLN A 90 4.12 -9.86 -11.11
N ASP A 91 5.30 -10.32 -11.51
CA ASP A 91 6.52 -9.50 -11.55
C ASP A 91 6.61 -8.72 -12.87
N ASP A 92 6.83 -7.41 -12.79
CA ASP A 92 7.05 -6.54 -13.95
C ASP A 92 8.50 -6.04 -14.06
N GLU A 93 9.36 -6.34 -13.11
CA GLU A 93 10.74 -5.86 -13.05
C GLU A 93 10.86 -4.33 -13.22
N ASN A 94 9.82 -3.56 -12.88
CA ASN A 94 9.69 -2.12 -13.11
C ASN A 94 9.75 -1.73 -14.60
N ASP A 95 9.23 -2.57 -15.48
CA ASP A 95 9.20 -2.39 -16.92
C ASP A 95 7.76 -2.29 -17.44
N ALA A 96 7.44 -1.22 -18.17
CA ALA A 96 6.09 -0.94 -18.64
C ALA A 96 5.55 -1.99 -19.63
N GLU A 97 6.40 -2.57 -20.51
CA GLU A 97 5.99 -3.61 -21.44
C GLU A 97 5.71 -4.93 -20.72
N LYS A 98 6.57 -5.29 -19.75
CA LYS A 98 6.35 -6.47 -18.91
C LYS A 98 5.09 -6.35 -18.08
N SER A 99 4.78 -5.15 -17.57
CA SER A 99 3.55 -4.88 -16.82
C SER A 99 2.30 -5.12 -17.66
N VAL A 100 2.27 -4.68 -18.92
CA VAL A 100 1.17 -4.95 -19.85
C VAL A 100 1.03 -6.46 -20.13
N ASN A 101 2.16 -7.18 -20.27
CA ASN A 101 2.14 -8.64 -20.44
C ASN A 101 1.60 -9.34 -19.19
N ALA A 102 2.00 -8.89 -18.00
CA ALA A 102 1.50 -9.37 -16.71
C ALA A 102 -0.01 -9.12 -16.56
N TYR A 103 -0.49 -7.93 -16.96
CA TYR A 103 -1.91 -7.60 -16.97
C TYR A 103 -2.72 -8.56 -17.84
N ASN A 104 -2.25 -8.86 -19.06
CA ASN A 104 -2.91 -9.83 -19.94
C ASN A 104 -2.90 -11.25 -19.34
N THR A 105 -1.82 -11.66 -18.68
CA THR A 105 -1.75 -12.93 -17.96
C THR A 105 -2.79 -13.01 -16.84
N LEU A 106 -2.98 -11.94 -16.11
CA LEU A 106 -4.00 -11.85 -15.05
C LEU A 106 -5.42 -11.86 -15.63
N LYS A 107 -5.67 -11.24 -16.78
CA LYS A 107 -6.96 -11.34 -17.49
C LYS A 107 -7.26 -12.78 -17.89
N ASP A 108 -6.29 -13.50 -18.43
CA ASP A 108 -6.44 -14.91 -18.82
C ASP A 108 -6.69 -15.81 -17.59
N TRP A 109 -6.16 -15.47 -16.42
CA TRP A 109 -6.48 -16.13 -15.16
C TRP A 109 -7.92 -15.82 -14.67
N GLY A 110 -8.55 -14.79 -15.21
CA GLY A 110 -9.89 -14.34 -14.85
C GLY A 110 -9.92 -13.32 -13.72
N MET A 111 -8.91 -12.46 -13.65
CA MET A 111 -8.87 -11.31 -12.74
C MET A 111 -10.14 -10.46 -12.86
N GLN A 112 -10.69 -10.03 -11.74
CA GLN A 112 -11.89 -9.18 -11.67
C GLN A 112 -11.57 -7.75 -11.23
N MET A 113 -10.48 -7.56 -10.53
CA MET A 113 -9.99 -6.25 -10.09
C MET A 113 -8.46 -6.27 -9.92
N LEU A 114 -7.81 -5.14 -10.15
CA LEU A 114 -6.37 -4.98 -10.04
C LEU A 114 -6.05 -4.09 -8.82
N LEU A 115 -5.31 -4.64 -7.85
CA LEU A 115 -4.64 -3.87 -6.80
C LEU A 115 -3.15 -3.76 -7.14
N GLY A 116 -2.78 -2.73 -7.87
CA GLY A 116 -1.47 -2.50 -8.49
C GLY A 116 -1.64 -1.49 -9.63
N THR A 117 -0.65 -1.07 -10.37
CA THR A 117 0.76 -1.46 -10.25
C THR A 117 1.47 -0.65 -9.15
N VAL A 118 2.75 -0.94 -8.91
CA VAL A 118 3.51 -0.35 -7.78
C VAL A 118 4.19 0.96 -8.19
N THR A 119 4.85 1.00 -9.34
CA THR A 119 5.61 2.15 -9.83
C THR A 119 4.88 2.89 -10.96
N SER A 120 5.19 4.18 -11.16
CA SER A 120 4.39 5.07 -11.99
C SER A 120 4.40 4.72 -13.49
N ALA A 121 5.54 4.46 -14.11
CA ALA A 121 5.60 4.15 -15.53
C ALA A 121 4.84 2.86 -15.91
N PRO A 122 5.00 1.71 -15.19
CA PRO A 122 4.13 0.55 -15.28
C PRO A 122 2.65 0.87 -15.07
N CYS A 123 2.32 1.69 -14.06
CA CYS A 123 0.94 2.03 -13.75
C CYS A 123 0.25 2.79 -14.88
N ILE A 124 0.94 3.72 -15.52
CA ILE A 124 0.43 4.46 -16.68
C ILE A 124 0.12 3.50 -17.84
N ALA A 125 1.05 2.58 -18.14
CA ALA A 125 0.88 1.63 -19.24
C ALA A 125 -0.30 0.67 -19.00
N VAL A 126 -0.38 0.09 -17.79
CA VAL A 126 -1.48 -0.80 -17.41
C VAL A 126 -2.80 -0.05 -17.23
N GLY A 127 -2.76 1.19 -16.75
CA GLY A 127 -3.95 2.03 -16.61
C GLY A 127 -4.67 2.28 -17.94
N ALA A 128 -3.92 2.42 -19.03
CA ALA A 128 -4.50 2.54 -20.38
C ALA A 128 -5.23 1.25 -20.81
N GLU A 129 -4.67 0.08 -20.55
CA GLU A 129 -5.31 -1.22 -20.83
C GLU A 129 -6.53 -1.43 -19.94
N ALA A 130 -6.41 -1.14 -18.65
CA ALA A 130 -7.51 -1.25 -17.69
C ALA A 130 -8.70 -0.34 -18.06
N ALA A 131 -8.42 0.87 -18.56
CA ALA A 131 -9.47 1.78 -19.05
C ALA A 131 -10.19 1.22 -20.28
N ASN A 132 -9.45 0.63 -21.23
CA ASN A 132 -10.03 0.00 -22.41
C ASN A 132 -10.94 -1.18 -22.07
N ASP A 133 -10.58 -1.95 -21.05
CA ASP A 133 -11.30 -3.15 -20.61
C ASP A 133 -12.42 -2.85 -19.58
N ASN A 134 -12.55 -1.61 -19.11
CA ASN A 134 -13.35 -1.23 -17.94
C ASN A 134 -13.05 -2.15 -16.73
N MET A 135 -11.75 -2.30 -16.41
CA MET A 135 -11.25 -3.07 -15.27
C MET A 135 -11.01 -2.12 -14.10
N PHE A 136 -11.54 -2.43 -12.91
CA PHE A 136 -11.24 -1.65 -11.71
C PHE A 136 -9.77 -1.73 -11.35
N LEU A 137 -9.14 -0.57 -11.17
CA LEU A 137 -7.73 -0.43 -10.79
C LEU A 137 -7.64 0.42 -9.52
N LEU A 138 -6.97 -0.11 -8.50
CA LEU A 138 -6.55 0.64 -7.31
C LEU A 138 -5.04 0.52 -7.20
N THR A 139 -4.30 1.61 -7.46
CA THR A 139 -2.85 1.56 -7.27
C THR A 139 -2.49 1.89 -5.82
N PRO A 140 -1.67 1.06 -5.14
CA PRO A 140 -1.20 1.37 -3.79
C PRO A 140 -0.21 2.54 -3.79
N SER A 141 0.62 2.67 -4.85
CA SER A 141 1.79 3.55 -4.83
C SER A 141 2.15 4.22 -6.16
N GLY A 142 1.40 3.97 -7.24
CA GLY A 142 1.59 4.69 -8.50
C GLY A 142 1.16 6.15 -8.36
N SER A 143 2.10 7.06 -8.17
CA SER A 143 1.86 8.44 -7.70
C SER A 143 1.80 9.49 -8.81
N ALA A 144 2.32 9.22 -10.03
CA ALA A 144 2.19 10.13 -11.15
C ALA A 144 0.71 10.41 -11.49
N VAL A 145 0.41 11.64 -11.88
CA VAL A 145 -0.96 12.07 -12.22
C VAL A 145 -1.58 11.16 -13.27
N GLU A 146 -0.78 10.74 -14.24
CA GLU A 146 -1.20 9.90 -15.35
C GLU A 146 -1.60 8.47 -14.94
N CYS A 147 -1.20 8.00 -13.75
CA CYS A 147 -1.56 6.66 -13.27
C CYS A 147 -3.07 6.41 -13.20
N ILE A 148 -3.85 7.45 -12.94
CA ILE A 148 -5.31 7.37 -12.82
C ILE A 148 -6.05 8.21 -13.87
N ALA A 149 -5.33 8.74 -14.88
CA ALA A 149 -5.90 9.68 -15.84
C ALA A 149 -6.55 9.02 -17.08
N ALA A 150 -6.23 7.75 -17.38
CA ALA A 150 -6.66 7.10 -18.61
C ALA A 150 -8.17 6.85 -18.70
N GLY A 151 -8.83 6.65 -17.57
CA GLY A 151 -10.28 6.40 -17.46
C GLY A 151 -10.82 6.82 -16.11
N ASP A 152 -12.09 6.54 -15.85
CA ASP A 152 -12.75 6.78 -14.55
C ASP A 152 -12.71 5.57 -13.60
N ASN A 153 -12.04 4.50 -14.03
CA ASN A 153 -11.96 3.19 -13.38
C ASN A 153 -10.74 3.01 -12.47
N ALA A 154 -9.83 4.00 -12.45
CA ALA A 154 -8.58 3.94 -11.69
C ALA A 154 -8.61 4.90 -10.50
N PHE A 155 -8.21 4.41 -9.33
CA PHE A 155 -8.09 5.12 -8.05
C PHE A 155 -6.70 4.89 -7.47
N ARG A 156 -6.28 5.73 -6.51
CA ARG A 156 -5.01 5.53 -5.79
C ARG A 156 -5.18 5.50 -4.28
N VAL A 157 -4.24 4.87 -3.59
CA VAL A 157 -4.12 4.88 -2.13
C VAL A 157 -3.07 5.90 -1.69
N CYS A 158 -1.94 6.01 -2.38
CA CYS A 158 -0.82 6.90 -2.06
C CYS A 158 -1.12 8.38 -2.35
N PHE A 159 -0.18 9.25 -1.99
CA PHE A 159 -0.17 10.66 -2.44
C PHE A 159 0.18 10.75 -3.92
N SER A 160 -0.28 11.84 -4.56
CA SER A 160 0.15 12.17 -5.91
C SER A 160 1.55 12.83 -5.92
N ASP A 161 2.24 12.77 -7.06
CA ASP A 161 3.50 13.50 -7.26
C ASP A 161 3.36 15.00 -6.99
N PRO A 162 2.30 15.69 -7.45
CA PRO A 162 2.05 17.09 -7.10
C PRO A 162 1.96 17.35 -5.60
N ASP A 163 1.32 16.46 -4.85
CA ASP A 163 1.19 16.61 -3.40
C ASP A 163 2.54 16.43 -2.72
N GLN A 164 3.32 15.43 -3.13
CA GLN A 164 4.66 15.17 -2.58
C GLN A 164 5.61 16.35 -2.81
N GLY A 165 5.69 16.87 -4.04
CA GLY A 165 6.54 17.99 -4.38
C GLY A 165 6.15 19.26 -3.62
N THR A 166 4.87 19.59 -3.61
CA THR A 166 4.34 20.76 -2.92
C THR A 166 4.53 20.66 -1.40
N ALA A 167 4.19 19.50 -0.79
CA ALA A 167 4.35 19.31 0.65
C ALA A 167 5.81 19.34 1.07
N SER A 168 6.74 18.77 0.28
CA SER A 168 8.17 18.79 0.56
C SER A 168 8.72 20.22 0.59
N ALA A 169 8.39 21.06 -0.40
CA ALA A 169 8.84 22.44 -0.44
C ALA A 169 8.29 23.25 0.76
N LYS A 170 7.00 23.08 1.08
CA LYS A 170 6.40 23.73 2.26
C LYS A 170 7.07 23.27 3.56
N TYR A 171 7.26 21.97 3.72
CA TYR A 171 7.87 21.42 4.93
C TYR A 171 9.29 21.95 5.16
N ILE A 172 10.12 21.99 4.11
CA ILE A 172 11.48 22.55 4.15
C ILE A 172 11.43 24.03 4.54
N GLY A 173 10.54 24.81 3.92
CA GLY A 173 10.44 26.26 4.15
C GLY A 173 9.86 26.62 5.52
N GLU A 174 8.76 26.04 5.92
CA GLU A 174 8.06 26.31 7.19
C GLU A 174 8.90 25.90 8.40
N ASN A 175 9.62 24.77 8.31
CA ASN A 175 10.52 24.29 9.35
C ASN A 175 11.93 24.88 9.26
N LYS A 176 12.20 25.75 8.26
CA LYS A 176 13.51 26.42 8.05
C LYS A 176 14.66 25.40 8.02
N LEU A 177 14.46 24.31 7.31
CA LEU A 177 15.44 23.24 7.26
C LEU A 177 16.69 23.64 6.47
N ALA A 178 16.55 24.56 5.49
CA ALA A 178 17.62 25.00 4.62
C ALA A 178 17.45 26.47 4.19
N GLU A 179 18.57 27.11 3.80
CA GLU A 179 18.58 28.38 3.05
C GLU A 179 18.89 28.13 1.57
N LYS A 180 19.69 27.09 1.27
CA LYS A 180 20.18 26.74 -0.08
C LYS A 180 19.93 25.27 -0.38
N VAL A 181 18.99 25.00 -1.25
CA VAL A 181 18.60 23.65 -1.62
C VAL A 181 19.22 23.29 -2.97
N ALA A 182 19.89 22.14 -3.05
CA ALA A 182 20.15 21.49 -4.32
C ALA A 182 19.11 20.39 -4.57
N VAL A 183 18.81 20.11 -5.83
CA VAL A 183 17.93 19.01 -6.23
C VAL A 183 18.72 18.04 -7.11
N ILE A 184 18.61 16.74 -6.85
CA ILE A 184 19.11 15.67 -7.73
C ILE A 184 17.94 14.78 -8.09
N TYR A 185 17.61 14.66 -9.38
CA TYR A 185 16.42 13.98 -9.86
C TYR A 185 16.66 13.19 -11.14
N ASP A 186 15.83 12.17 -11.41
CA ASP A 186 15.81 11.44 -12.67
C ASP A 186 14.89 12.13 -13.68
N SER A 187 15.47 12.76 -14.71
CA SER A 187 14.68 13.45 -15.75
C SER A 187 14.05 12.51 -16.78
N SER A 188 14.37 11.23 -16.74
CA SER A 188 13.78 10.20 -17.61
C SER A 188 12.65 9.42 -16.94
N ASP A 189 12.44 9.61 -15.63
CA ASP A 189 11.36 8.99 -14.86
C ASP A 189 10.23 10.00 -14.63
N VAL A 190 9.00 9.63 -15.02
CA VAL A 190 7.81 10.47 -14.86
C VAL A 190 7.53 10.82 -13.41
N TYR A 191 7.73 9.90 -12.49
CA TYR A 191 7.61 10.09 -11.04
C TYR A 191 8.57 11.18 -10.54
N SER A 192 9.86 10.98 -10.75
CA SER A 192 10.91 11.89 -10.27
C SER A 192 10.77 13.30 -10.88
N ALA A 193 10.53 13.37 -12.18
CA ALA A 193 10.35 14.64 -12.90
C ALA A 193 9.06 15.35 -12.47
N GLY A 194 7.97 14.62 -12.23
CA GLY A 194 6.69 15.16 -11.80
C GLY A 194 6.76 15.79 -10.41
N ILE A 195 7.38 15.11 -9.45
CA ILE A 195 7.61 15.64 -8.10
C ILE A 195 8.52 16.88 -8.14
N TYR A 196 9.63 16.82 -8.91
CA TYR A 196 10.53 17.98 -9.03
C TYR A 196 9.81 19.21 -9.60
N ALA A 197 8.98 19.04 -10.61
CA ALA A 197 8.28 20.17 -11.25
C ALA A 197 7.39 20.92 -10.23
N THR A 198 6.65 20.21 -9.40
CA THR A 198 5.78 20.82 -8.37
C THR A 198 6.56 21.33 -7.16
N PHE A 199 7.64 20.65 -6.77
CA PHE A 199 8.59 21.16 -5.78
C PHE A 199 9.17 22.51 -6.21
N GLN A 200 9.66 22.61 -7.45
CA GLN A 200 10.23 23.84 -8.00
C GLN A 200 9.20 24.98 -8.04
N ALA A 201 7.96 24.69 -8.42
CA ALA A 201 6.90 25.68 -8.47
C ALA A 201 6.58 26.23 -7.07
N GLU A 202 6.47 25.36 -6.07
CA GLU A 202 6.17 25.77 -4.68
C GLU A 202 7.39 26.40 -4.01
N ALA A 203 8.62 25.97 -4.29
CA ALA A 203 9.84 26.56 -3.76
C ALA A 203 9.94 28.07 -4.01
N ALA A 204 9.36 28.58 -5.09
CA ALA A 204 9.30 30.02 -5.38
C ALA A 204 8.50 30.82 -4.32
N ASN A 205 7.68 30.15 -3.52
CA ASN A 205 6.88 30.73 -2.43
C ASN A 205 7.53 30.54 -1.05
N GLN A 206 8.67 29.84 -0.99
CA GLN A 206 9.30 29.43 0.24
C GLN A 206 10.55 30.26 0.55
N PRO A 207 10.99 30.36 1.84
CA PRO A 207 12.11 31.19 2.25
C PRO A 207 13.50 30.52 2.03
N PHE A 208 13.65 29.72 0.98
CA PHE A 208 14.94 29.13 0.58
C PHE A 208 15.15 29.31 -0.93
N GLU A 209 16.37 29.13 -1.39
CA GLU A 209 16.75 29.22 -2.81
C GLU A 209 17.14 27.83 -3.34
N ILE A 210 16.65 27.46 -4.54
CA ILE A 210 17.20 26.31 -5.28
C ILE A 210 18.48 26.80 -5.96
N VAL A 211 19.65 26.40 -5.44
CA VAL A 211 20.97 26.85 -5.92
C VAL A 211 21.55 25.93 -6.98
N ALA A 212 21.06 24.69 -7.10
CA ALA A 212 21.41 23.74 -8.15
C ALA A 212 20.24 22.79 -8.40
N ALA A 213 20.04 22.41 -9.65
CA ALA A 213 19.08 21.36 -10.03
C ALA A 213 19.74 20.46 -11.07
N GLU A 214 20.12 19.28 -10.65
CA GLU A 214 20.98 18.39 -11.40
C GLU A 214 20.25 17.11 -11.76
N ALA A 215 20.10 16.89 -13.06
CA ALA A 215 19.45 15.72 -13.59
C ALA A 215 20.43 14.57 -13.81
N PHE A 216 19.90 13.36 -13.71
CA PHE A 216 20.45 12.14 -14.30
C PHE A 216 19.37 11.44 -15.14
N THR A 217 19.71 10.33 -15.79
CA THR A 217 18.80 9.53 -16.59
C THR A 217 19.03 8.04 -16.32
N ALA A 218 18.14 7.18 -16.79
CA ALA A 218 18.24 5.73 -16.68
C ALA A 218 19.62 5.17 -17.14
N ASP A 219 20.27 5.82 -18.11
CA ASP A 219 21.59 5.40 -18.61
C ASP A 219 22.77 5.89 -17.74
N SER A 220 22.54 6.76 -16.76
CA SER A 220 23.60 7.41 -15.97
C SER A 220 23.35 7.37 -14.45
N LYS A 221 22.64 6.35 -13.97
CA LYS A 221 22.20 6.23 -12.58
C LYS A 221 23.13 5.45 -11.64
N THR A 222 24.42 5.46 -11.89
CA THR A 222 25.42 4.77 -11.06
C THR A 222 26.56 5.66 -10.58
N ASP A 223 26.80 6.81 -11.24
CA ASP A 223 27.80 7.80 -10.87
C ASP A 223 27.19 9.18 -10.80
N PHE A 224 27.12 9.73 -9.60
CA PHE A 224 26.52 11.02 -9.27
C PHE A 224 27.56 12.07 -8.86
N SER A 225 28.85 11.79 -9.10
CA SER A 225 29.95 12.66 -8.67
C SER A 225 29.85 14.09 -9.24
N VAL A 226 29.37 14.22 -10.49
CA VAL A 226 29.19 15.53 -11.15
C VAL A 226 28.05 16.30 -10.48
N GLN A 227 26.89 15.67 -10.25
CA GLN A 227 25.73 16.29 -9.63
C GLN A 227 26.07 16.72 -8.19
N LEU A 228 26.72 15.85 -7.42
CA LEU A 228 27.17 16.13 -6.06
C LEU A 228 28.20 17.25 -6.00
N GLN A 229 29.17 17.30 -6.94
CA GLN A 229 30.18 18.37 -6.99
C GLN A 229 29.52 19.72 -7.26
N LYS A 230 28.54 19.79 -8.16
CA LYS A 230 27.80 21.03 -8.46
C LYS A 230 26.98 21.51 -7.25
N ALA A 231 26.28 20.59 -6.58
CA ALA A 231 25.55 20.90 -5.36
C ALA A 231 26.47 21.45 -4.26
N LYS A 232 27.63 20.83 -4.07
CA LYS A 232 28.66 21.25 -3.12
C LYS A 232 29.25 22.62 -3.48
N ASP A 233 29.61 22.86 -4.75
CA ASP A 233 30.17 24.13 -5.21
C ASP A 233 29.16 25.29 -5.15
N ALA A 234 27.86 25.00 -5.30
CA ALA A 234 26.76 25.94 -5.10
C ALA A 234 26.52 26.27 -3.61
N GLY A 235 27.13 25.53 -2.70
CA GLY A 235 27.03 25.71 -1.27
C GLY A 235 25.66 25.28 -0.72
N ALA A 236 25.08 24.23 -1.28
CA ALA A 236 23.82 23.67 -0.78
C ALA A 236 23.98 23.15 0.64
N ASP A 237 23.04 23.50 1.52
CA ASP A 237 22.95 23.05 2.91
C ASP A 237 21.91 21.93 3.10
N LEU A 238 21.08 21.70 2.05
CA LEU A 238 20.17 20.56 1.91
C LEU A 238 20.17 20.07 0.47
N VAL A 239 20.13 18.74 0.28
CA VAL A 239 19.87 18.11 -1.02
C VAL A 239 18.52 17.43 -0.97
N TYR A 240 17.62 17.85 -1.86
CA TYR A 240 16.32 17.24 -2.10
C TYR A 240 16.42 16.20 -3.20
N MET A 241 15.92 15.02 -2.95
CA MET A 241 16.07 13.87 -3.84
C MET A 241 14.71 13.19 -4.08
N PRO A 242 13.92 13.65 -5.07
CA PRO A 242 12.69 12.95 -5.48
C PRO A 242 13.02 11.75 -6.37
N ILE A 243 13.61 10.71 -5.80
CA ILE A 243 14.14 9.53 -6.49
C ILE A 243 13.90 8.28 -5.67
N TYR A 244 14.17 7.11 -6.25
CA TYR A 244 14.07 5.82 -5.56
C TYR A 244 15.27 5.53 -4.65
N TYR A 245 15.04 4.65 -3.68
CA TYR A 245 16.00 4.31 -2.61
C TYR A 245 17.35 3.79 -3.13
N ASN A 246 17.36 3.09 -4.25
CA ASN A 246 18.59 2.49 -4.78
C ASN A 246 19.57 3.57 -5.25
N GLU A 247 19.13 4.52 -6.07
CA GLU A 247 19.93 5.66 -6.52
C GLU A 247 20.32 6.55 -5.34
N ALA A 248 19.41 6.75 -4.38
CA ALA A 248 19.67 7.51 -3.17
C ALA A 248 20.81 6.92 -2.33
N SER A 249 20.83 5.59 -2.14
CA SER A 249 21.93 4.92 -1.42
C SER A 249 23.30 5.14 -2.06
N LEU A 250 23.36 5.15 -3.40
CA LEU A 250 24.57 5.43 -4.15
C LEU A 250 24.99 6.90 -4.01
N ILE A 251 24.03 7.83 -4.03
CA ILE A 251 24.28 9.27 -3.83
C ILE A 251 24.86 9.52 -2.43
N LEU A 252 24.25 8.95 -1.38
CA LEU A 252 24.76 9.10 -0.01
C LEU A 252 26.16 8.53 0.14
N THR A 253 26.43 7.35 -0.43
CA THR A 253 27.75 6.71 -0.42
C THR A 253 28.81 7.58 -1.12
N GLN A 254 28.47 8.15 -2.29
CA GLN A 254 29.40 8.99 -3.05
C GLN A 254 29.60 10.36 -2.39
N ALA A 255 28.57 10.92 -1.78
CA ALA A 255 28.66 12.17 -1.04
C ALA A 255 29.61 12.07 0.16
N ASP A 256 29.51 10.95 0.92
CA ASP A 256 30.44 10.68 2.03
C ASP A 256 31.88 10.57 1.54
N ALA A 257 32.14 9.81 0.47
CA ALA A 257 33.47 9.72 -0.14
C ALA A 257 34.03 11.06 -0.61
N MET A 258 33.17 12.02 -0.98
CA MET A 258 33.55 13.39 -1.38
C MET A 258 33.65 14.35 -0.19
N GLY A 259 33.35 13.91 1.03
CA GLY A 259 33.26 14.77 2.21
C GLY A 259 32.20 15.87 2.04
N PHE A 260 31.04 15.55 1.47
CA PHE A 260 29.90 16.44 1.31
C PHE A 260 28.74 15.92 2.20
N ALA A 261 28.44 16.63 3.27
CA ALA A 261 27.47 16.24 4.29
C ALA A 261 26.39 17.33 4.48
N PRO A 262 25.54 17.59 3.49
CA PRO A 262 24.37 18.45 3.64
C PRO A 262 23.28 17.73 4.45
N LYS A 263 22.17 18.40 4.75
CA LYS A 263 20.94 17.69 5.11
C LYS A 263 20.39 16.98 3.87
N TRP A 264 19.75 15.84 4.11
CA TRP A 264 19.14 15.03 3.06
C TRP A 264 17.62 15.03 3.24
N PHE A 265 16.89 15.22 2.16
CA PHE A 265 15.43 15.20 2.16
C PHE A 265 14.92 14.46 0.95
N GLY A 266 14.08 13.47 1.17
CA GLY A 266 13.50 12.63 0.13
C GLY A 266 11.98 12.65 0.16
N VAL A 267 11.42 11.75 -0.61
CA VAL A 267 10.00 11.50 -0.79
C VAL A 267 9.70 10.02 -0.52
N ASP A 268 8.48 9.56 -0.78
CA ASP A 268 8.07 8.18 -0.54
C ASP A 268 9.02 7.14 -1.14
N GLY A 269 9.58 7.39 -2.33
CA GLY A 269 10.56 6.52 -2.99
C GLY A 269 11.88 6.34 -2.24
N MET A 270 12.12 7.07 -1.16
CA MET A 270 13.27 6.81 -0.27
C MET A 270 12.99 5.71 0.75
N ASP A 271 11.72 5.38 0.99
CA ASP A 271 11.39 4.33 1.94
C ASP A 271 11.85 2.96 1.41
N GLY A 272 12.54 2.23 2.26
CA GLY A 272 13.27 1.02 1.89
C GLY A 272 14.80 1.20 1.78
N ILE A 273 15.34 2.42 1.90
CA ILE A 273 16.80 2.65 1.80
C ILE A 273 17.59 1.86 2.84
N LEU A 274 17.00 1.60 4.01
CA LEU A 274 17.62 0.82 5.08
C LEU A 274 17.74 -0.67 4.75
N THR A 275 17.05 -1.15 3.71
CA THR A 275 17.08 -2.58 3.29
C THR A 275 18.04 -2.85 2.14
N VAL A 276 18.73 -1.82 1.62
CA VAL A 276 19.63 -1.96 0.47
C VAL A 276 20.83 -2.84 0.84
N GLU A 277 21.00 -3.94 0.12
CA GLU A 277 22.11 -4.87 0.35
C GLU A 277 23.48 -4.18 0.15
N GLY A 278 24.32 -4.25 1.16
CA GLY A 278 25.69 -3.68 1.13
C GLY A 278 25.75 -2.16 1.34
N PHE A 279 24.64 -1.48 1.56
CA PHE A 279 24.62 -0.07 1.93
C PHE A 279 24.95 0.10 3.41
N ASP A 280 25.82 1.05 3.73
CA ASP A 280 26.07 1.46 5.12
C ASP A 280 24.92 2.37 5.59
N THR A 281 24.00 1.82 6.34
CA THR A 281 22.80 2.54 6.81
C THR A 281 23.13 3.74 7.73
N ALA A 282 24.33 3.79 8.31
CA ALA A 282 24.77 4.97 9.06
C ALA A 282 24.87 6.23 8.18
N LEU A 283 25.01 6.09 6.87
CA LEU A 283 25.01 7.20 5.91
C LEU A 283 23.61 7.81 5.70
N ALA A 284 22.57 7.09 6.07
CA ALA A 284 21.20 7.59 6.02
C ALA A 284 20.76 8.26 7.33
N GLU A 285 21.62 8.33 8.34
CA GLU A 285 21.28 8.99 9.61
C GLU A 285 20.93 10.47 9.39
N GLY A 286 19.77 10.90 9.87
CA GLY A 286 19.25 12.24 9.68
C GLY A 286 18.59 12.49 8.31
N LEU A 287 18.48 11.49 7.44
CA LEU A 287 17.68 11.58 6.23
C LEU A 287 16.20 11.74 6.60
N MET A 288 15.56 12.75 6.05
CA MET A 288 14.13 13.05 6.25
C MET A 288 13.36 12.68 5.00
N LEU A 289 12.11 12.21 5.15
CA LEU A 289 11.19 12.01 4.04
C LEU A 289 9.74 12.24 4.46
N LEU A 290 8.87 12.50 3.48
CA LEU A 290 7.42 12.51 3.68
C LEU A 290 6.84 11.14 3.35
N THR A 291 5.99 10.62 4.24
CA THR A 291 5.35 9.31 4.13
C THR A 291 3.98 9.36 4.79
N PRO A 292 2.99 8.57 4.37
CA PRO A 292 1.74 8.43 5.10
C PRO A 292 1.84 7.51 6.32
N PHE A 293 2.91 6.71 6.43
CA PHE A 293 3.06 5.61 7.38
C PHE A 293 4.31 5.77 8.25
N SER A 294 4.24 5.31 9.48
CA SER A 294 5.37 5.18 10.39
C SER A 294 5.21 3.88 11.17
N ALA A 295 6.17 2.96 11.04
CA ALA A 295 6.10 1.64 11.67
C ALA A 295 6.15 1.72 13.21
N ASP A 296 6.71 2.80 13.77
CA ASP A 296 6.79 3.06 15.21
C ASP A 296 5.52 3.68 15.82
N ALA A 297 4.47 3.92 15.02
CA ALA A 297 3.22 4.49 15.48
C ALA A 297 2.56 3.62 16.56
N GLN A 298 1.94 4.28 17.55
CA GLN A 298 1.53 3.62 18.79
C GLN A 298 0.07 3.16 18.81
N ASP A 299 -0.68 3.37 17.75
CA ASP A 299 -2.04 2.86 17.62
C ASP A 299 -2.08 1.34 17.47
N ASP A 300 -3.21 0.75 17.81
CA ASP A 300 -3.36 -0.72 17.86
C ASP A 300 -3.34 -1.34 16.44
N LEU A 301 -3.83 -0.62 15.41
CA LEU A 301 -3.87 -1.11 14.04
C LEU A 301 -2.45 -1.26 13.50
N THR A 302 -1.63 -0.21 13.63
CA THR A 302 -0.23 -0.21 13.19
C THR A 302 0.59 -1.28 13.92
N LYS A 303 0.48 -1.35 15.27
CA LYS A 303 1.19 -2.37 16.05
C LYS A 303 0.84 -3.80 15.65
N ASN A 304 -0.43 -4.05 15.39
CA ASN A 304 -0.88 -5.38 14.97
C ASN A 304 -0.35 -5.74 13.58
N PHE A 305 -0.41 -4.80 12.64
CA PHE A 305 0.12 -4.98 11.29
C PHE A 305 1.63 -5.23 11.31
N VAL A 306 2.41 -4.34 11.93
CA VAL A 306 3.88 -4.46 12.03
C VAL A 306 4.27 -5.79 12.66
N THR A 307 3.66 -6.15 13.82
CA THR A 307 3.97 -7.41 14.49
C THR A 307 3.71 -8.65 13.61
N LYS A 308 2.62 -8.65 12.85
CA LYS A 308 2.29 -9.77 11.97
C LYS A 308 3.20 -9.81 10.75
N TYR A 309 3.47 -8.66 10.14
CA TYR A 309 4.32 -8.53 8.98
C TYR A 309 5.74 -9.00 9.29
N GLU A 310 6.35 -8.47 10.37
CA GLU A 310 7.69 -8.90 10.83
C GLU A 310 7.77 -10.40 11.14
N LYS A 311 6.73 -10.94 11.78
CA LYS A 311 6.68 -12.37 12.09
C LYS A 311 6.65 -13.25 10.85
N LEU A 312 5.99 -12.81 9.77
CA LEU A 312 5.84 -13.58 8.52
C LEU A 312 7.04 -13.41 7.59
N TYR A 313 7.54 -12.20 7.49
CA TYR A 313 8.52 -11.84 6.46
C TYR A 313 9.91 -11.52 7.00
N GLY A 314 10.04 -11.30 8.33
CA GLY A 314 11.34 -11.11 9.00
C GLY A 314 11.95 -9.72 8.82
N GLU A 315 11.16 -8.75 8.36
CA GLU A 315 11.55 -7.36 8.11
C GLU A 315 10.47 -6.38 8.57
N GLU A 316 10.85 -5.15 8.90
CA GLU A 316 9.93 -4.06 9.21
C GLU A 316 9.18 -3.64 7.93
N PRO A 317 7.84 -3.46 7.98
CA PRO A 317 7.10 -3.02 6.80
C PRO A 317 7.39 -1.55 6.47
N ILE A 318 7.63 -1.27 5.20
CA ILE A 318 7.70 0.07 4.63
C ILE A 318 6.30 0.59 4.26
N GLN A 319 6.19 1.90 3.92
CA GLN A 319 4.89 2.49 3.58
C GLN A 319 4.17 1.79 2.41
N PHE A 320 4.91 1.26 1.44
CA PHE A 320 4.35 0.51 0.31
C PHE A 320 3.56 -0.72 0.75
N ALA A 321 4.05 -1.40 1.80
CA ALA A 321 3.31 -2.48 2.44
C ALA A 321 2.03 -1.98 3.11
N ALA A 322 2.10 -0.85 3.82
CA ALA A 322 0.95 -0.27 4.51
C ALA A 322 -0.12 0.22 3.52
N ASP A 323 0.26 0.92 2.44
CA ASP A 323 -0.68 1.35 1.39
C ASP A 323 -1.36 0.13 0.70
N ALA A 324 -0.61 -0.94 0.47
CA ALA A 324 -1.13 -2.15 -0.15
C ALA A 324 -2.08 -2.94 0.78
N TYR A 325 -1.76 -3.01 2.06
CA TYR A 325 -2.63 -3.57 3.09
C TYR A 325 -3.96 -2.81 3.15
N ASP A 326 -3.89 -1.47 3.24
CA ASP A 326 -5.07 -0.61 3.18
C ASP A 326 -5.85 -0.83 1.89
N GLY A 327 -5.17 -1.02 0.74
CA GLY A 327 -5.77 -1.29 -0.55
C GLY A 327 -6.73 -2.50 -0.55
N VAL A 328 -6.38 -3.58 0.15
CA VAL A 328 -7.27 -4.75 0.29
C VAL A 328 -8.51 -4.41 1.11
N TYR A 329 -8.37 -3.66 2.21
CA TYR A 329 -9.50 -3.25 3.03
C TYR A 329 -10.38 -2.20 2.34
N ILE A 330 -9.80 -1.34 1.49
CA ILE A 330 -10.55 -0.42 0.63
C ILE A 330 -11.38 -1.20 -0.39
N ILE A 331 -10.78 -2.18 -1.08
CA ILE A 331 -11.51 -3.08 -2.00
C ILE A 331 -12.61 -3.83 -1.26
N LYS A 332 -12.32 -4.37 -0.07
CA LYS A 332 -13.32 -5.04 0.77
C LYS A 332 -14.51 -4.12 1.06
N ALA A 333 -14.24 -2.89 1.52
CA ALA A 333 -15.29 -1.92 1.83
C ALA A 333 -16.11 -1.54 0.58
N ALA A 334 -15.47 -1.40 -0.58
CA ALA A 334 -16.15 -1.11 -1.84
C ALA A 334 -17.02 -2.29 -2.31
N LEU A 335 -16.53 -3.54 -2.21
CA LEU A 335 -17.30 -4.75 -2.51
C LEU A 335 -18.52 -4.90 -1.60
N GLU A 336 -18.35 -4.65 -0.30
CA GLU A 336 -19.44 -4.70 0.69
C GLU A 336 -20.48 -3.61 0.41
N LYS A 337 -20.02 -2.39 0.14
CA LYS A 337 -20.91 -1.25 -0.19
C LYS A 337 -21.70 -1.48 -1.46
N ALA A 338 -21.06 -2.05 -2.49
CA ALA A 338 -21.71 -2.39 -3.76
C ALA A 338 -22.65 -3.60 -3.64
N GLY A 339 -22.57 -4.39 -2.56
CA GLY A 339 -23.27 -5.69 -2.48
C GLY A 339 -22.83 -6.65 -3.58
N ALA A 340 -21.55 -6.56 -4.00
CA ALA A 340 -20.99 -7.32 -5.10
C ALA A 340 -20.96 -8.81 -4.81
N THR A 341 -21.06 -9.62 -5.89
CA THR A 341 -20.97 -11.07 -5.84
C THR A 341 -19.90 -11.58 -6.80
N PRO A 342 -19.23 -12.72 -6.52
CA PRO A 342 -18.10 -13.20 -7.31
C PRO A 342 -18.46 -13.67 -8.72
N ASP A 343 -19.72 -13.85 -9.04
CA ASP A 343 -20.22 -14.20 -10.37
C ASP A 343 -20.36 -12.99 -11.31
N MET A 344 -20.16 -11.78 -10.82
CA MET A 344 -20.13 -10.58 -11.66
C MET A 344 -18.92 -10.61 -12.58
N ASP A 345 -19.13 -10.27 -13.85
CA ASP A 345 -18.00 -10.05 -14.76
C ASP A 345 -17.20 -8.80 -14.36
N ALA A 346 -15.93 -8.74 -14.78
CA ALA A 346 -15.01 -7.69 -14.37
C ALA A 346 -15.50 -6.26 -14.68
N SER A 347 -16.18 -6.08 -15.84
CA SER A 347 -16.67 -4.75 -16.26
C SER A 347 -17.89 -4.33 -15.42
N ALA A 348 -18.83 -5.23 -15.15
CA ALA A 348 -19.96 -4.94 -14.28
C ALA A 348 -19.53 -4.70 -12.83
N LEU A 349 -18.53 -5.45 -12.37
CA LEU A 349 -17.92 -5.25 -11.05
C LEU A 349 -17.20 -3.89 -10.97
N CYS A 350 -16.47 -3.51 -12.02
CA CYS A 350 -15.81 -2.20 -12.11
C CYS A 350 -16.82 -1.05 -11.95
N ASP A 351 -17.95 -1.10 -12.67
CA ASP A 351 -18.99 -0.06 -12.57
C ASP A 351 -19.58 0.04 -11.16
N ALA A 352 -19.77 -1.11 -10.49
CA ALA A 352 -20.27 -1.16 -9.12
C ALA A 352 -19.22 -0.60 -8.12
N LEU A 353 -17.94 -0.94 -8.29
CA LEU A 353 -16.86 -0.47 -7.42
C LEU A 353 -16.58 1.03 -7.60
N LYS A 354 -16.58 1.55 -8.84
CA LYS A 354 -16.44 2.98 -9.10
C LYS A 354 -17.49 3.81 -8.34
N ALA A 355 -18.74 3.36 -8.37
CA ALA A 355 -19.83 4.02 -7.65
C ALA A 355 -19.65 3.92 -6.12
N ALA A 356 -19.21 2.76 -5.62
CA ALA A 356 -18.98 2.55 -4.20
C ALA A 356 -17.82 3.38 -3.64
N MET A 357 -16.73 3.55 -4.41
CA MET A 357 -15.52 4.28 -3.96
C MET A 357 -15.83 5.70 -3.48
N THR A 358 -16.76 6.41 -4.10
CA THR A 358 -17.13 7.77 -3.69
C THR A 358 -18.10 7.83 -2.48
N GLU A 359 -18.51 6.66 -1.97
CA GLU A 359 -19.46 6.53 -0.85
C GLU A 359 -18.89 5.81 0.36
N ILE A 360 -17.66 5.32 0.29
CA ILE A 360 -16.98 4.67 1.42
C ILE A 360 -16.11 5.63 2.21
N THR A 361 -15.89 5.27 3.47
CA THR A 361 -14.88 5.88 4.34
C THR A 361 -14.11 4.74 5.00
N VAL A 362 -12.79 4.79 4.94
CA VAL A 362 -11.92 3.72 5.45
C VAL A 362 -10.90 4.30 6.42
N ASP A 363 -10.81 3.70 7.60
CA ASP A 363 -9.71 3.91 8.53
C ASP A 363 -8.61 2.89 8.21
N GLY A 364 -7.43 3.37 7.84
CA GLY A 364 -6.29 2.54 7.45
C GLY A 364 -5.02 2.91 8.21
N LEU A 365 -3.96 2.17 7.90
CA LEU A 365 -2.60 2.40 8.41
C LEU A 365 -2.04 3.75 7.94
N THR A 366 -2.40 4.13 6.71
CA THR A 366 -1.84 5.29 6.01
C THR A 366 -2.74 6.52 6.09
N GLY A 367 -3.93 6.38 6.62
CA GLY A 367 -4.85 7.50 6.83
C GLY A 367 -6.09 7.11 7.62
N ALA A 368 -6.56 8.00 8.49
CA ALA A 368 -7.83 7.85 9.19
C ALA A 368 -8.94 8.55 8.39
N GLY A 369 -10.09 7.87 8.25
CA GLY A 369 -11.24 8.43 7.57
C GLY A 369 -11.01 8.73 6.08
N MET A 370 -10.21 7.94 5.40
CA MET A 370 -9.93 8.13 3.97
C MET A 370 -11.19 8.04 3.14
N THR A 371 -11.37 9.01 2.25
CA THR A 371 -12.47 9.09 1.28
C THR A 371 -11.91 9.42 -0.10
N TRP A 372 -12.68 9.12 -1.12
CA TRP A 372 -12.39 9.44 -2.52
C TRP A 372 -13.54 10.23 -3.11
N ASP A 373 -13.21 11.25 -3.86
CA ASP A 373 -14.18 12.04 -4.62
C ASP A 373 -14.04 11.81 -6.14
N GLU A 374 -14.57 12.72 -6.94
CA GLU A 374 -14.51 12.66 -8.40
C GLU A 374 -13.06 12.74 -8.95
N THR A 375 -12.11 13.23 -8.16
CA THR A 375 -10.69 13.26 -8.53
C THR A 375 -10.04 11.89 -8.42
N ARG A 376 -10.65 10.96 -7.65
CA ARG A 376 -10.17 9.59 -7.37
C ARG A 376 -8.87 9.56 -6.57
N GLU A 377 -8.53 10.70 -5.98
CA GLU A 377 -7.44 10.86 -5.03
C GLU A 377 -7.92 10.59 -3.60
N PRO A 378 -7.10 9.99 -2.72
CA PRO A 378 -7.47 9.80 -1.33
C PRO A 378 -7.38 11.10 -0.54
N SER A 379 -8.33 11.31 0.37
CA SER A 379 -8.23 12.39 1.36
C SER A 379 -7.28 11.95 2.49
N LYS A 380 -6.00 12.23 2.37
CA LYS A 380 -5.02 11.96 3.42
C LYS A 380 -3.90 13.00 3.44
N GLU A 381 -3.19 13.07 4.57
CA GLU A 381 -2.13 14.04 4.79
C GLU A 381 -0.77 13.37 4.95
N PRO A 382 0.32 13.94 4.39
CA PRO A 382 1.66 13.43 4.57
C PRO A 382 2.11 13.63 6.02
N LYS A 383 2.93 12.69 6.50
CA LYS A 383 3.67 12.77 7.75
C LYS A 383 5.16 12.90 7.42
N ALA A 384 5.92 13.57 8.28
CA ALA A 384 7.36 13.59 8.16
C ALA A 384 7.97 12.52 9.06
N VAL A 385 8.95 11.81 8.54
CA VAL A 385 9.81 10.91 9.33
C VAL A 385 11.27 11.25 9.10
N VAL A 386 12.10 10.86 10.07
CA VAL A 386 13.56 10.97 9.99
C VAL A 386 14.18 9.64 10.36
N ILE A 387 15.29 9.28 9.74
CA ILE A 387 16.07 8.11 10.14
C ILE A 387 16.93 8.50 11.35
N GLN A 388 16.73 7.82 12.49
CA GLN A 388 17.50 7.97 13.73
C GLN A 388 17.85 6.59 14.28
N ASP A 389 19.12 6.41 14.63
CA ASP A 389 19.63 5.12 15.14
C ASP A 389 19.30 3.93 14.22
N GLY A 390 19.21 4.18 12.89
CA GLY A 390 18.95 3.18 11.87
C GLY A 390 17.48 2.73 11.75
N VAL A 391 16.52 3.50 12.29
CA VAL A 391 15.07 3.26 12.14
C VAL A 391 14.33 4.53 11.73
N TYR A 392 13.16 4.38 11.14
CA TYR A 392 12.28 5.52 10.83
C TYR A 392 11.55 5.97 12.09
N VAL A 393 11.62 7.26 12.38
CA VAL A 393 10.99 7.89 13.56
C VAL A 393 10.10 9.05 13.10
N GLY A 394 8.86 9.09 13.56
CA GLY A 394 7.92 10.18 13.28
C GLY A 394 8.43 11.52 13.83
N MET A 395 8.28 12.61 13.06
CA MET A 395 8.71 13.97 13.41
C MET A 395 7.55 14.82 13.94
#